data_7ed0fcbe6faed50011b34dcfd3c037cf
#
_entry.id   7ed0fcbe6faed50011b34dcfd3c037cf
#
_cell.length_a   1.000
_cell.length_b   1.000
_cell.length_c   1.000
_cell.angle_alpha   90.00
_cell.angle_beta   90.00
_cell.angle_gamma   90.00
#
_symmetry.space_group_name_H-M   'P 1'
#
loop_
_entity.id
_entity.type
_entity.pdbx_description
1 polymer ?
#
loop_
_entity_poly.entity_id
_entity_poly.type
_entity_poly.pdbx_seq_one_letter_code
_entity_poly.pdbx_strand_id
1 'polypeptide(L)'
;MIDQVDRGVHAASPSEGMLIFRRGVSGPSRERSAQRREQVVPKHVFVTGGVASSLGKGLTASSLGRLLKMRGLRVTMQKLDPYINVDPGTMNPFEHGEVFVTDDGGETDLDLGHYERFIDENLSRSSNATTGSIYQAVLAAERRGDYLGRTVQVIPHVTDEIKRRIQRLATDDVDVVITEVGGTVGDIEILPFLEAIRQFKNEVGRDNICYVHGTLVPFIGPSGEQKTKPTQHSVTELRSRGIQPDLIVCRSEEPIGDQLKRKISGQCDVDQKNVINAADVKNIYELPLILHDEGLDTQICEVLKIDAPLDLTPWRQLVARVEASTAPVRIGLIGKYVQLQDAYLSVVESLKHAGFHHGAKVEIVWIQAEDVEGLLADDRMTTLDGIVIPGGFGPRGIEGKIRAAEFARENLVPCLGLCLGMQVMTVEFARHVLGMEDANSTEFDLSTQHPVIDIMNDQRDVTDKGGTMRLGAYYAVLTPGTKVGNAYAEPVVSERHRHRYEFNSTYRSRFEEAGFICSGTSPDKRLVEFIELQDHPFWVATQAHPEFKSRPDRPHPLFRELIGAALARRALTESTSRSADRAASADAKS
;
A
#
# COMPACT_ATOMS: atom_id res chain seq x y z
N MET A 1 64.83 -4.71 3.09
CA MET A 1 65.16 -4.52 1.68
C MET A 1 63.84 -4.33 0.96
N ILE A 2 63.38 -3.10 0.87
CA ILE A 2 63.49 -2.24 -0.32
C ILE A 2 62.59 -2.86 -1.43
N ASP A 3 61.53 -2.27 -1.96
CA ASP A 3 61.31 -0.88 -2.34
C ASP A 3 59.80 -0.58 -2.54
N GLN A 4 59.45 0.68 -2.27
CA GLN A 4 58.21 1.37 -2.65
C GLN A 4 58.08 1.50 -4.17
N VAL A 5 56.87 1.43 -4.71
CA VAL A 5 56.49 2.24 -5.88
C VAL A 5 55.06 2.80 -5.66
N ASP A 6 55.07 4.06 -5.41
CA ASP A 6 53.94 5.01 -5.44
C ASP A 6 53.52 5.26 -6.89
N ARG A 7 52.22 5.21 -7.21
CA ARG A 7 51.62 5.90 -8.35
C ARG A 7 50.21 6.35 -8.02
N GLY A 8 50.13 7.63 -7.67
CA GLY A 8 48.89 8.37 -7.61
C GLY A 8 48.16 8.44 -8.96
N VAL A 9 46.86 8.35 -8.89
CA VAL A 9 45.99 8.75 -10.00
C VAL A 9 44.99 9.78 -9.43
N HIS A 10 45.16 11.01 -9.92
CA HIS A 10 44.29 12.15 -9.67
C HIS A 10 42.89 11.88 -10.19
N ALA A 11 41.89 12.00 -9.33
CA ALA A 11 40.51 12.17 -9.73
C ALA A 11 40.23 13.65 -9.97
N ALA A 12 39.89 14.01 -11.18
CA ALA A 12 39.44 15.33 -11.54
C ALA A 12 37.93 15.45 -11.23
N SER A 13 37.54 16.49 -10.50
CA SER A 13 36.19 16.96 -10.34
C SER A 13 35.80 17.81 -11.55
N PRO A 14 34.55 17.75 -12.05
CA PRO A 14 33.99 18.78 -12.89
C PRO A 14 33.14 19.72 -12.05
N SER A 15 33.61 20.94 -11.93
CA SER A 15 32.84 22.11 -11.54
C SER A 15 32.30 22.81 -12.78
N GLU A 16 31.12 23.44 -12.56
CA GLU A 16 30.55 24.57 -13.28
C GLU A 16 29.65 24.33 -14.51
N GLY A 17 28.42 24.82 -14.33
CA GLY A 17 27.72 25.51 -15.37
C GLY A 17 26.26 25.13 -15.62
N MET A 18 25.33 25.50 -14.73
CA MET A 18 23.94 25.67 -15.17
C MET A 18 23.28 26.88 -14.48
N LEU A 19 23.27 27.96 -15.20
CA LEU A 19 22.52 29.19 -14.92
C LEU A 19 21.02 28.88 -14.93
N ILE A 20 20.38 28.96 -13.78
CA ILE A 20 18.92 28.91 -13.65
C ILE A 20 18.38 30.33 -13.64
N PHE A 21 17.62 30.69 -14.69
CA PHE A 21 16.78 31.89 -14.72
C PHE A 21 15.63 31.73 -13.69
N ARG A 22 15.77 32.36 -12.53
CA ARG A 22 14.65 32.65 -11.64
C ARG A 22 13.92 33.91 -12.12
N ARG A 23 12.72 33.77 -12.68
CA ARG A 23 11.74 34.86 -12.69
C ARG A 23 10.91 34.77 -11.44
N GLY A 24 11.04 35.77 -10.58
CA GLY A 24 10.28 35.92 -9.37
C GLY A 24 8.80 36.20 -9.66
N VAL A 25 7.94 35.45 -9.00
CA VAL A 25 6.56 35.83 -8.71
C VAL A 25 6.51 36.05 -7.22
N SER A 26 6.38 37.30 -6.81
CA SER A 26 6.20 37.72 -5.43
C SER A 26 4.77 37.39 -4.98
N GLY A 27 4.60 36.28 -4.25
CA GLY A 27 3.43 36.03 -3.42
C GLY A 27 3.72 36.45 -1.96
N PRO A 28 2.71 36.77 -1.15
CA PRO A 28 2.89 37.43 0.14
C PRO A 28 3.72 36.60 1.12
N SER A 29 4.70 37.28 1.69
CA SER A 29 5.63 36.82 2.71
C SER A 29 4.96 36.01 3.83
N ARG A 30 5.25 34.72 3.90
CA ARG A 30 5.12 33.90 5.11
C ARG A 30 6.31 34.16 6.04
N GLU A 31 6.43 35.34 6.57
CA GLU A 31 7.13 35.57 7.83
C GLU A 31 6.21 35.12 8.98
N ARG A 32 6.19 33.82 9.26
CA ARG A 32 5.72 33.29 10.54
C ARG A 32 6.95 32.75 11.28
N SER A 33 7.44 33.58 12.21
CA SER A 33 8.16 33.27 13.45
C SER A 33 8.94 31.93 13.44
N ALA A 34 10.21 31.98 13.10
CA ALA A 34 11.22 31.07 13.62
C ALA A 34 11.44 31.36 15.12
N GLN A 35 10.42 31.11 15.97
CA GLN A 35 10.66 30.88 17.37
C GLN A 35 11.46 29.57 17.47
N ARG A 36 12.61 29.59 18.13
CA ARG A 36 13.35 28.39 18.54
C ARG A 36 12.34 27.45 19.20
N ARG A 37 11.90 26.40 18.48
CA ARG A 37 11.25 25.28 19.13
C ARG A 37 12.31 24.65 20.03
N GLU A 38 12.05 24.55 21.31
CA GLU A 38 12.76 23.64 22.19
C GLU A 38 12.89 22.30 21.47
N GLN A 39 14.03 21.66 21.58
CA GLN A 39 14.28 20.36 20.94
C GLN A 39 13.25 19.38 21.49
N VAL A 40 12.18 19.18 20.72
CA VAL A 40 11.06 18.31 21.13
C VAL A 40 11.55 16.88 20.96
N VAL A 41 11.70 16.15 22.06
CA VAL A 41 11.99 14.71 22.03
C VAL A 41 10.78 14.02 21.37
N PRO A 42 10.98 13.28 20.25
CA PRO A 42 9.89 12.56 19.61
C PRO A 42 9.16 11.63 20.59
N LYS A 43 7.84 11.59 20.49
CA LYS A 43 6.99 10.71 21.29
C LYS A 43 6.82 9.36 20.59
N HIS A 44 6.66 8.29 21.36
CA HIS A 44 6.52 6.93 20.83
C HIS A 44 5.20 6.30 21.30
N VAL A 45 4.42 5.79 20.35
CA VAL A 45 3.24 4.98 20.64
C VAL A 45 3.48 3.56 20.14
N PHE A 46 3.44 2.58 21.03
CA PHE A 46 3.54 1.17 20.67
C PHE A 46 2.16 0.54 20.66
N VAL A 47 1.78 0.00 19.50
CA VAL A 47 0.52 -0.72 19.32
C VAL A 47 0.82 -2.22 19.31
N THR A 48 0.41 -2.92 20.36
CA THR A 48 0.52 -4.38 20.48
C THR A 48 -0.87 -5.01 20.34
N GLY A 49 -0.93 -6.33 20.14
CA GLY A 49 -2.22 -7.02 20.12
C GLY A 49 -2.13 -8.42 20.66
N GLY A 50 -3.25 -8.92 21.14
CA GLY A 50 -3.37 -10.26 21.68
C GLY A 50 -4.69 -10.92 21.33
N VAL A 51 -4.89 -12.16 21.76
CA VAL A 51 -6.06 -13.01 21.51
C VAL A 51 -6.03 -13.67 20.13
N ALA A 52 -5.94 -12.92 19.05
CA ALA A 52 -5.94 -13.47 17.68
C ALA A 52 -5.18 -12.55 16.71
N SER A 53 -4.80 -13.09 15.56
CA SER A 53 -4.38 -12.31 14.40
C SER A 53 -5.57 -11.54 13.78
N SER A 54 -5.31 -10.61 12.89
CA SER A 54 -6.34 -9.85 12.16
C SER A 54 -7.31 -9.05 13.04
N LEU A 55 -6.88 -8.64 14.24
CA LEU A 55 -7.65 -7.77 15.14
C LEU A 55 -7.81 -6.33 14.65
N GLY A 56 -7.17 -5.98 13.54
CA GLY A 56 -7.18 -4.61 13.03
C GLY A 56 -6.18 -3.69 13.76
N LYS A 57 -5.05 -4.21 14.24
CA LYS A 57 -3.96 -3.40 14.80
C LYS A 57 -3.49 -2.33 13.81
N GLY A 58 -3.26 -2.72 12.54
CA GLY A 58 -2.86 -1.81 11.48
C GLY A 58 -3.85 -0.67 11.26
N LEU A 59 -5.14 -0.99 11.20
CA LEU A 59 -6.20 0.03 11.07
C LEU A 59 -6.32 0.92 12.30
N THR A 60 -6.15 0.38 13.51
CA THR A 60 -6.12 1.17 14.74
C THR A 60 -4.93 2.13 14.76
N ALA A 61 -3.73 1.63 14.42
CA ALA A 61 -2.51 2.42 14.33
C ALA A 61 -2.61 3.50 13.24
N SER A 62 -3.13 3.16 12.06
CA SER A 62 -3.37 4.10 10.95
C SER A 62 -4.37 5.19 11.32
N SER A 63 -5.48 4.79 11.97
CA SER A 63 -6.51 5.73 12.44
C SER A 63 -5.96 6.69 13.48
N LEU A 64 -5.17 6.19 14.44
CA LEU A 64 -4.47 7.04 15.40
C LEU A 64 -3.50 7.99 14.68
N GLY A 65 -2.72 7.47 13.74
CA GLY A 65 -1.80 8.28 12.92
C GLY A 65 -2.54 9.43 12.23
N ARG A 66 -3.70 9.15 11.65
CA ARG A 66 -4.55 10.18 11.04
C ARG A 66 -5.06 11.20 12.06
N LEU A 67 -5.54 10.76 13.21
CA LEU A 67 -6.02 11.65 14.28
C LEU A 67 -4.92 12.60 14.78
N LEU A 68 -3.71 12.08 14.98
CA LEU A 68 -2.57 12.91 15.38
C LEU A 68 -2.13 13.88 14.27
N LYS A 69 -2.20 13.48 13.01
CA LYS A 69 -1.98 14.40 11.86
C LYS A 69 -3.03 15.52 11.82
N MET A 70 -4.30 15.24 12.13
CA MET A 70 -5.35 16.24 12.21
C MET A 70 -5.21 17.18 13.42
N ARG A 71 -4.34 16.83 14.37
CA ARG A 71 -3.86 17.73 15.43
C ARG A 71 -2.65 18.57 15.00
N GLY A 72 -2.23 18.49 13.72
CA GLY A 72 -1.09 19.23 13.18
C GLY A 72 0.26 18.66 13.57
N LEU A 73 0.33 17.44 14.10
CA LEU A 73 1.57 16.74 14.44
C LEU A 73 2.20 16.08 13.22
N ARG A 74 3.51 16.02 13.19
CA ARG A 74 4.30 15.26 12.19
C ARG A 74 4.43 13.83 12.67
N VAL A 75 3.77 12.92 11.98
CA VAL A 75 3.65 11.52 12.38
C VAL A 75 4.35 10.63 11.36
N THR A 76 5.15 9.68 11.83
CA THR A 76 5.62 8.55 11.03
C THR A 76 5.20 7.23 11.66
N MET A 77 5.20 6.16 10.86
CA MET A 77 4.74 4.85 11.31
C MET A 77 5.76 3.77 11.01
N GLN A 78 5.77 2.73 11.85
CA GLN A 78 6.64 1.57 11.71
C GLN A 78 5.87 0.27 11.98
N LYS A 79 6.21 -0.76 11.22
CA LYS A 79 5.81 -2.15 11.42
C LYS A 79 7.00 -2.98 11.88
N LEU A 80 6.83 -3.73 12.96
CA LEU A 80 7.77 -4.76 13.43
C LEU A 80 7.13 -6.13 13.20
N ASP A 81 7.69 -6.94 12.30
CA ASP A 81 7.13 -8.24 11.92
C ASP A 81 7.94 -9.39 12.51
N PRO A 82 7.31 -10.33 13.23
CA PRO A 82 8.02 -11.39 13.94
C PRO A 82 8.46 -12.57 13.06
N TYR A 83 8.15 -12.59 11.76
CA TYR A 83 8.60 -13.67 10.87
C TYR A 83 10.10 -13.58 10.53
N ILE A 84 10.71 -14.75 10.19
CA ILE A 84 12.15 -14.88 9.93
C ILE A 84 12.55 -14.51 8.51
N ASN A 85 11.61 -14.27 7.61
CA ASN A 85 11.93 -13.73 6.29
C ASN A 85 12.63 -12.37 6.42
N VAL A 86 13.63 -12.12 5.57
CA VAL A 86 14.36 -10.83 5.58
C VAL A 86 13.45 -9.68 5.19
N ASP A 87 12.61 -9.93 4.19
CA ASP A 87 11.51 -9.09 3.73
C ASP A 87 10.38 -9.97 3.14
N PRO A 88 9.19 -9.43 2.84
CA PRO A 88 8.11 -10.22 2.24
C PRO A 88 8.25 -10.45 0.73
N GLY A 89 9.31 -9.96 0.08
CA GLY A 89 9.45 -9.99 -1.39
C GLY A 89 9.42 -11.36 -2.03
N THR A 90 9.78 -12.41 -1.30
CA THR A 90 9.74 -13.81 -1.76
C THR A 90 8.57 -14.60 -1.19
N MET A 91 7.71 -13.99 -0.41
CA MET A 91 6.57 -14.66 0.21
C MET A 91 5.45 -14.94 -0.80
N ASN A 92 4.69 -15.99 -0.53
CA ASN A 92 3.53 -16.35 -1.34
C ASN A 92 2.36 -15.39 -1.03
N PRO A 93 1.79 -14.68 -2.04
CA PRO A 93 0.65 -13.81 -1.84
C PRO A 93 -0.59 -14.49 -1.22
N PHE A 94 -0.76 -15.81 -1.39
CA PHE A 94 -1.84 -16.57 -0.74
C PHE A 94 -1.67 -16.70 0.79
N GLU A 95 -0.46 -16.51 1.31
CA GLU A 95 -0.19 -16.63 2.75
C GLU A 95 -0.05 -15.27 3.42
N HIS A 96 0.42 -14.26 2.68
CA HIS A 96 0.84 -12.98 3.26
C HIS A 96 0.08 -11.76 2.73
N GLY A 97 -0.69 -11.90 1.67
CA GLY A 97 -1.31 -10.78 0.98
C GLY A 97 -0.36 -10.07 0.00
N GLU A 98 -0.65 -8.83 -0.34
CA GLU A 98 0.21 -8.07 -1.26
C GLU A 98 1.55 -7.69 -0.61
N VAL A 99 2.59 -7.61 -1.42
CA VAL A 99 3.86 -6.98 -1.04
C VAL A 99 3.80 -5.52 -1.42
N PHE A 100 3.78 -4.64 -0.41
CA PHE A 100 3.76 -3.20 -0.61
C PHE A 100 5.18 -2.68 -0.85
N VAL A 101 5.38 -1.82 -1.86
CA VAL A 101 6.70 -1.28 -2.19
C VAL A 101 6.76 0.20 -1.89
N THR A 102 7.79 0.61 -1.15
CA THR A 102 8.07 2.01 -0.81
C THR A 102 8.84 2.73 -1.93
N ASP A 103 8.91 4.07 -1.88
CA ASP A 103 9.62 4.87 -2.90
C ASP A 103 11.13 4.51 -2.97
N ASP A 104 11.75 4.16 -1.85
CA ASP A 104 13.17 3.74 -1.76
C ASP A 104 13.39 2.25 -2.05
N GLY A 105 12.37 1.55 -2.58
CA GLY A 105 12.45 0.17 -3.03
C GLY A 105 12.41 -0.87 -1.92
N GLY A 106 11.89 -0.53 -0.74
CA GLY A 106 11.61 -1.51 0.31
C GLY A 106 10.41 -2.37 -0.08
N GLU A 107 10.57 -3.70 -0.12
CA GLU A 107 9.48 -4.66 -0.14
C GLU A 107 9.00 -4.84 1.30
N THR A 108 7.73 -4.55 1.58
CA THR A 108 7.21 -4.41 2.95
C THR A 108 5.85 -5.07 3.11
N ASP A 109 5.42 -5.21 4.36
CA ASP A 109 4.09 -5.70 4.71
C ASP A 109 2.98 -4.78 4.18
N LEU A 110 1.82 -5.36 3.87
CA LEU A 110 0.63 -4.67 3.32
C LEU A 110 0.10 -3.56 4.25
N ASP A 111 0.34 -3.66 5.56
CA ASP A 111 -0.09 -2.64 6.52
C ASP A 111 0.54 -1.27 6.24
N LEU A 112 1.74 -1.21 5.63
CA LEU A 112 2.34 0.05 5.23
C LEU A 112 1.47 0.81 4.22
N GLY A 113 0.75 0.10 3.36
CA GLY A 113 -0.25 0.68 2.47
C GLY A 113 -1.36 1.37 3.25
N HIS A 114 -1.89 0.76 4.31
CA HIS A 114 -2.85 1.40 5.19
C HIS A 114 -2.27 2.64 5.87
N TYR A 115 -1.03 2.54 6.39
CA TYR A 115 -0.38 3.67 7.03
C TYR A 115 -0.30 4.86 6.07
N GLU A 116 0.28 4.68 4.88
CA GLU A 116 0.42 5.74 3.89
C GLU A 116 -0.92 6.36 3.48
N ARG A 117 -1.96 5.53 3.28
CA ARG A 117 -3.31 6.00 2.90
C ARG A 117 -3.96 6.86 3.98
N PHE A 118 -3.73 6.53 5.26
CA PHE A 118 -4.34 7.25 6.38
C PHE A 118 -3.55 8.50 6.75
N ILE A 119 -2.22 8.43 6.87
CA ILE A 119 -1.42 9.58 7.28
C ILE A 119 -1.07 10.53 6.12
N ASP A 120 -1.32 10.13 4.86
CA ASP A 120 -0.96 10.87 3.64
C ASP A 120 0.53 11.25 3.58
N GLU A 121 1.39 10.29 3.92
CA GLU A 121 2.84 10.41 3.84
C GLU A 121 3.41 9.17 3.17
N ASN A 122 4.47 9.32 2.36
CA ASN A 122 5.20 8.18 1.84
C ASN A 122 6.19 7.68 2.89
N LEU A 123 6.11 6.41 3.19
CA LEU A 123 7.03 5.74 4.11
C LEU A 123 8.26 5.20 3.37
N SER A 124 9.25 4.75 4.13
CA SER A 124 10.49 4.18 3.61
C SER A 124 10.67 2.73 4.07
N ARG A 125 11.68 2.03 3.52
CA ARG A 125 12.06 0.69 4.00
C ARG A 125 12.39 0.66 5.49
N SER A 126 12.78 1.79 6.07
CA SER A 126 13.01 1.89 7.52
C SER A 126 11.73 1.76 8.33
N SER A 127 10.58 1.93 7.72
CA SER A 127 9.27 1.78 8.35
C SER A 127 8.82 0.32 8.49
N ASN A 128 9.57 -0.64 7.96
CA ASN A 128 9.34 -2.07 8.19
C ASN A 128 10.61 -2.75 8.71
N ALA A 129 10.49 -3.56 9.74
CA ALA A 129 11.59 -4.35 10.28
C ALA A 129 11.11 -5.75 10.66
N THR A 130 11.69 -6.76 10.01
CA THR A 130 11.39 -8.18 10.28
C THR A 130 12.39 -8.78 11.24
N THR A 131 12.01 -9.85 11.94
CA THR A 131 12.97 -10.65 12.73
C THR A 131 14.15 -11.07 11.87
N GLY A 132 13.92 -11.55 10.64
CA GLY A 132 14.99 -11.99 9.75
C GLY A 132 16.00 -10.89 9.45
N SER A 133 15.54 -9.68 9.09
CA SER A 133 16.42 -8.54 8.81
C SER A 133 17.19 -8.05 10.04
N ILE A 134 16.62 -8.17 11.23
CA ILE A 134 17.26 -7.83 12.51
C ILE A 134 18.37 -8.82 12.83
N TYR A 135 18.08 -10.12 12.78
CA TYR A 135 19.07 -11.16 13.03
C TYR A 135 20.19 -11.15 12.00
N GLN A 136 19.87 -10.94 10.72
CA GLN A 136 20.87 -10.78 9.67
C GLN A 136 21.84 -9.64 9.99
N ALA A 137 21.33 -8.49 10.44
CA ALA A 137 22.18 -7.35 10.82
C ALA A 137 23.09 -7.68 12.01
N VAL A 138 22.57 -8.34 13.06
CA VAL A 138 23.33 -8.75 14.25
C VAL A 138 24.41 -9.78 13.87
N LEU A 139 24.06 -10.80 13.08
CA LEU A 139 25.01 -11.81 12.62
C LEU A 139 26.10 -11.23 11.71
N ALA A 140 25.74 -10.31 10.81
CA ALA A 140 26.71 -9.61 9.98
C ALA A 140 27.68 -8.76 10.82
N ALA A 141 27.20 -8.07 11.86
CA ALA A 141 28.02 -7.31 12.79
C ALA A 141 28.97 -8.23 13.59
N GLU A 142 28.50 -9.39 14.01
CA GLU A 142 29.32 -10.41 14.69
C GLU A 142 30.47 -10.87 13.75
N ARG A 143 30.14 -11.23 12.50
CA ARG A 143 31.15 -11.66 11.51
C ARG A 143 32.20 -10.58 11.20
N ARG A 144 31.86 -9.30 11.25
CA ARG A 144 32.83 -8.20 11.11
C ARG A 144 33.67 -7.94 12.36
N GLY A 145 33.32 -8.54 13.51
CA GLY A 145 34.00 -8.34 14.78
C GLY A 145 33.56 -7.08 15.54
N ASP A 146 32.42 -6.49 15.20
CA ASP A 146 31.94 -5.24 15.82
C ASP A 146 31.66 -5.39 17.32
N TYR A 147 31.44 -6.61 17.81
CA TYR A 147 31.25 -6.90 19.23
C TYR A 147 32.50 -7.22 20.02
N LEU A 148 33.68 -7.07 19.43
CA LEU A 148 35.00 -7.19 20.10
C LEU A 148 35.17 -8.49 20.90
N GLY A 149 34.71 -9.62 20.36
CA GLY A 149 34.83 -10.95 20.97
C GLY A 149 33.84 -11.26 22.10
N ARG A 150 32.87 -10.38 22.34
CA ARG A 150 31.80 -10.65 23.32
C ARG A 150 30.88 -11.77 22.85
N THR A 151 30.29 -12.52 23.78
CA THR A 151 29.19 -13.44 23.47
C THR A 151 27.98 -12.66 23.01
N VAL A 152 27.51 -12.91 21.77
CA VAL A 152 26.32 -12.27 21.20
C VAL A 152 25.06 -13.04 21.61
N GLN A 153 24.08 -12.34 22.17
CA GLN A 153 22.84 -12.91 22.73
C GLN A 153 21.63 -12.08 22.29
N VAL A 154 20.41 -12.62 22.47
CA VAL A 154 19.18 -11.86 22.18
C VAL A 154 19.15 -10.56 22.99
N ILE A 155 19.45 -10.64 24.29
CA ILE A 155 19.66 -9.48 25.16
C ILE A 155 21.17 -9.35 25.43
N PRO A 156 21.80 -8.22 25.14
CA PRO A 156 21.25 -6.98 24.61
C PRO A 156 21.26 -6.85 23.07
N HIS A 157 21.96 -7.68 22.32
CA HIS A 157 22.36 -7.37 20.95
C HIS A 157 21.18 -7.30 19.96
N VAL A 158 20.22 -8.25 20.02
CA VAL A 158 19.02 -8.22 19.19
C VAL A 158 18.07 -7.13 19.66
N THR A 159 17.88 -6.98 20.98
CA THR A 159 17.02 -5.92 21.52
C THR A 159 17.56 -4.52 21.24
N ASP A 160 18.88 -4.32 21.27
CA ASP A 160 19.52 -3.04 20.92
C ASP A 160 19.35 -2.72 19.42
N GLU A 161 19.45 -3.72 18.54
CA GLU A 161 19.19 -3.53 17.12
C GLU A 161 17.72 -3.15 16.85
N ILE A 162 16.76 -3.77 17.54
CA ILE A 162 15.34 -3.39 17.46
C ILE A 162 15.15 -1.93 17.91
N LYS A 163 15.68 -1.57 19.08
CA LYS A 163 15.58 -0.20 19.61
C LYS A 163 16.24 0.83 18.66
N ARG A 164 17.40 0.49 18.09
CA ARG A 164 18.07 1.32 17.09
C ARG A 164 17.21 1.57 15.85
N ARG A 165 16.47 0.56 15.39
CA ARG A 165 15.54 0.71 14.24
C ARG A 165 14.35 1.59 14.58
N ILE A 166 13.80 1.48 15.79
CA ILE A 166 12.74 2.37 16.27
C ILE A 166 13.25 3.81 16.34
N GLN A 167 14.42 4.01 16.93
CA GLN A 167 15.01 5.32 17.14
C GLN A 167 15.40 6.04 15.83
N ARG A 168 15.73 5.27 14.78
CA ARG A 168 16.07 5.82 13.45
C ARG A 168 14.94 6.67 12.84
N LEU A 169 13.69 6.39 13.16
CA LEU A 169 12.54 7.13 12.68
C LEU A 169 12.23 8.38 13.51
N ALA A 170 12.82 8.50 14.68
CA ALA A 170 12.65 9.62 15.60
C ALA A 170 13.58 10.78 15.23
N THR A 171 13.38 11.38 14.06
CA THR A 171 14.15 12.50 13.52
C THR A 171 13.61 13.84 13.99
N ASP A 172 14.35 14.93 13.83
CA ASP A 172 13.96 16.29 14.29
C ASP A 172 12.69 16.83 13.61
N ASP A 173 12.28 16.24 12.49
CA ASP A 173 11.08 16.58 11.74
C ASP A 173 9.87 15.69 12.09
N VAL A 174 10.00 14.79 13.07
CA VAL A 174 8.95 13.90 13.56
C VAL A 174 8.57 14.27 14.99
N ASP A 175 7.28 14.44 15.24
CA ASP A 175 6.74 14.68 16.60
C ASP A 175 6.32 13.38 17.28
N VAL A 176 5.76 12.42 16.51
CA VAL A 176 5.30 11.12 17.03
C VAL A 176 5.66 9.98 16.09
N VAL A 177 6.27 8.93 16.64
CA VAL A 177 6.49 7.64 15.98
C VAL A 177 5.48 6.63 16.49
N ILE A 178 4.65 6.09 15.62
CA ILE A 178 3.72 4.98 15.94
C ILE A 178 4.36 3.68 15.46
N THR A 179 4.65 2.78 16.38
CA THR A 179 5.22 1.46 16.07
C THR A 179 4.19 0.37 16.34
N GLU A 180 3.72 -0.28 15.29
CA GLU A 180 2.90 -1.48 15.41
C GLU A 180 3.80 -2.70 15.58
N VAL A 181 3.54 -3.46 16.64
CA VAL A 181 4.22 -4.74 16.89
C VAL A 181 3.36 -5.86 16.34
N GLY A 182 3.83 -6.49 15.27
CA GLY A 182 3.19 -7.64 14.63
C GLY A 182 3.17 -8.88 15.52
N GLY A 183 2.35 -9.86 15.16
CA GLY A 183 2.13 -11.08 15.95
C GLY A 183 1.17 -10.88 17.12
N THR A 184 1.05 -11.92 17.94
CA THR A 184 0.11 -11.99 19.06
C THR A 184 0.89 -12.07 20.37
N VAL A 185 0.53 -11.23 21.35
CA VAL A 185 1.13 -11.28 22.69
C VAL A 185 0.83 -12.64 23.32
N GLY A 186 1.88 -13.38 23.65
CA GLY A 186 1.85 -14.77 24.09
C GLY A 186 2.65 -15.71 23.18
N ASP A 187 2.81 -15.36 21.90
CA ASP A 187 3.59 -16.14 20.96
C ASP A 187 5.10 -15.96 21.20
N ILE A 188 5.90 -16.96 20.83
CA ILE A 188 7.35 -16.98 21.08
C ILE A 188 8.07 -15.93 20.21
N GLU A 189 7.67 -15.80 18.98
CA GLU A 189 8.32 -14.97 17.96
C GLU A 189 8.26 -13.47 18.27
N ILE A 190 7.27 -13.01 19.03
CA ILE A 190 7.13 -11.58 19.40
C ILE A 190 8.02 -11.19 20.60
N LEU A 191 8.54 -12.14 21.37
CA LEU A 191 9.22 -11.86 22.64
C LEU A 191 10.39 -10.89 22.54
N PRO A 192 11.30 -10.95 21.54
CA PRO A 192 12.39 -9.99 21.43
C PRO A 192 11.89 -8.55 21.24
N PHE A 193 10.77 -8.38 20.51
CA PHE A 193 10.16 -7.06 20.30
C PHE A 193 9.54 -6.53 21.59
N LEU A 194 8.79 -7.34 22.32
CA LEU A 194 8.22 -6.96 23.62
C LEU A 194 9.31 -6.55 24.61
N GLU A 195 10.40 -7.32 24.67
CA GLU A 195 11.53 -7.00 25.55
C GLU A 195 12.21 -5.68 25.12
N ALA A 196 12.40 -5.46 23.81
CA ALA A 196 12.99 -4.24 23.30
C ALA A 196 12.15 -2.99 23.66
N ILE A 197 10.82 -3.02 23.40
CA ILE A 197 9.96 -1.88 23.72
C ILE A 197 9.80 -1.65 25.21
N ARG A 198 9.87 -2.71 26.04
CA ARG A 198 9.93 -2.60 27.50
C ARG A 198 11.17 -1.85 27.96
N GLN A 199 12.35 -2.21 27.41
CA GLN A 199 13.62 -1.53 27.71
C GLN A 199 13.62 -0.08 27.23
N PHE A 200 13.07 0.16 26.04
CA PHE A 200 13.04 1.46 25.37
C PHE A 200 12.43 2.58 26.23
N LYS A 201 11.43 2.24 27.06
CA LYS A 201 10.84 3.16 28.04
C LYS A 201 11.87 3.81 28.97
N ASN A 202 12.89 3.04 29.36
CA ASN A 202 13.92 3.55 30.28
C ASN A 202 14.92 4.48 29.57
N GLU A 203 15.06 4.35 28.23
CA GLU A 203 15.96 5.17 27.42
C GLU A 203 15.35 6.52 27.06
N VAL A 204 14.05 6.53 26.66
CA VAL A 204 13.38 7.76 26.23
C VAL A 204 12.61 8.48 27.34
N GLY A 205 12.41 7.81 28.46
CA GLY A 205 11.61 8.32 29.59
C GLY A 205 10.11 8.04 29.45
N ARG A 206 9.46 7.89 30.62
CA ARG A 206 8.05 7.49 30.70
C ARG A 206 7.07 8.47 30.01
N ASP A 207 7.35 9.74 30.09
CA ASP A 207 6.52 10.81 29.51
C ASP A 207 6.57 10.87 27.96
N ASN A 208 7.46 10.09 27.35
CA ASN A 208 7.65 10.04 25.91
C ASN A 208 7.15 8.75 25.26
N ILE A 209 6.45 7.89 26.04
CA ILE A 209 6.00 6.59 25.57
C ILE A 209 4.55 6.32 25.98
N CYS A 210 3.78 5.69 25.07
CA CYS A 210 2.44 5.22 25.32
C CYS A 210 2.27 3.80 24.77
N TYR A 211 1.73 2.88 25.58
CA TYR A 211 1.42 1.52 25.16
C TYR A 211 -0.09 1.35 24.94
N VAL A 212 -0.45 1.05 23.70
CA VAL A 212 -1.82 0.73 23.28
C VAL A 212 -1.91 -0.76 23.04
N HIS A 213 -2.90 -1.43 23.62
CA HIS A 213 -3.08 -2.87 23.47
C HIS A 213 -4.42 -3.20 22.83
N GLY A 214 -4.38 -3.74 21.60
CA GLY A 214 -5.56 -4.24 20.89
C GLY A 214 -5.98 -5.61 21.40
N THR A 215 -7.28 -5.77 21.68
CA THR A 215 -7.86 -7.03 22.16
C THR A 215 -9.20 -7.32 21.52
N LEU A 216 -9.77 -8.50 21.77
CA LEU A 216 -11.07 -8.92 21.29
C LEU A 216 -12.07 -9.06 22.44
N VAL A 217 -13.25 -8.50 22.27
CA VAL A 217 -14.43 -8.76 23.10
C VAL A 217 -15.47 -9.49 22.24
N PRO A 218 -15.38 -10.83 22.14
CA PRO A 218 -16.25 -11.60 21.27
C PRO A 218 -17.68 -11.62 21.79
N PHE A 219 -18.63 -11.66 20.87
CA PHE A 219 -20.03 -11.95 21.13
C PHE A 219 -20.25 -13.47 21.05
N ILE A 220 -20.84 -14.05 22.07
CA ILE A 220 -21.16 -15.48 22.12
C ILE A 220 -22.64 -15.65 21.82
N GLY A 221 -22.97 -15.96 20.56
CA GLY A 221 -24.35 -16.07 20.08
C GLY A 221 -25.29 -16.90 20.94
N PRO A 222 -24.94 -18.15 21.36
CA PRO A 222 -25.81 -18.96 22.21
C PRO A 222 -26.13 -18.37 23.58
N SER A 223 -25.25 -17.55 24.15
CA SER A 223 -25.48 -16.88 25.45
C SER A 223 -26.01 -15.45 25.31
N GLY A 224 -25.99 -14.88 24.09
CA GLY A 224 -26.40 -13.50 23.85
C GLY A 224 -25.54 -12.46 24.57
N GLU A 225 -24.25 -12.74 24.81
CA GLU A 225 -23.39 -11.91 25.65
C GLU A 225 -22.01 -11.67 25.07
N GLN A 226 -21.51 -10.46 25.27
CA GLN A 226 -20.10 -10.11 25.04
C GLN A 226 -19.24 -10.61 26.21
N LYS A 227 -18.08 -11.20 25.89
CA LYS A 227 -17.18 -11.82 26.88
C LYS A 227 -15.84 -11.07 26.99
N THR A 228 -15.50 -10.64 28.19
CA THR A 228 -14.27 -9.87 28.49
C THR A 228 -13.08 -10.75 28.90
N LYS A 229 -13.25 -12.06 29.06
CA LYS A 229 -12.15 -12.96 29.48
C LYS A 229 -10.97 -12.97 28.51
N PRO A 230 -11.14 -13.00 27.17
CA PRO A 230 -10.02 -12.94 26.23
C PRO A 230 -9.17 -11.68 26.42
N THR A 231 -9.81 -10.50 26.56
CA THR A 231 -9.14 -9.24 26.90
C THR A 231 -8.33 -9.33 28.18
N GLN A 232 -8.93 -9.84 29.27
CA GLN A 232 -8.26 -9.97 30.57
C GLN A 232 -7.01 -10.86 30.47
N HIS A 233 -7.09 -12.01 29.78
CA HIS A 233 -5.96 -12.92 29.62
C HIS A 233 -4.86 -12.28 28.77
N SER A 234 -5.20 -11.61 27.69
CA SER A 234 -4.24 -10.93 26.81
C SER A 234 -3.47 -9.83 27.55
N VAL A 235 -4.16 -9.01 28.33
CA VAL A 235 -3.51 -7.98 29.16
C VAL A 235 -2.66 -8.60 30.25
N THR A 236 -3.10 -9.71 30.87
CA THR A 236 -2.30 -10.43 31.87
C THR A 236 -1.00 -10.94 31.27
N GLU A 237 -1.04 -11.49 30.05
CA GLU A 237 0.16 -11.95 29.33
C GLU A 237 1.11 -10.79 29.04
N LEU A 238 0.62 -9.66 28.53
CA LEU A 238 1.44 -8.46 28.28
C LEU A 238 2.10 -7.94 29.59
N ARG A 239 1.34 -7.91 30.70
CA ARG A 239 1.84 -7.51 32.02
C ARG A 239 2.91 -8.47 32.54
N SER A 240 2.79 -9.77 32.28
CA SER A 240 3.80 -10.76 32.65
C SER A 240 5.16 -10.49 31.99
N ARG A 241 5.17 -9.78 30.84
CA ARG A 241 6.38 -9.30 30.16
C ARG A 241 6.86 -7.93 30.65
N GLY A 242 6.24 -7.38 31.70
CA GLY A 242 6.62 -6.09 32.30
C GLY A 242 6.10 -4.86 31.55
N ILE A 243 5.08 -5.00 30.71
CA ILE A 243 4.42 -3.91 30.01
C ILE A 243 3.00 -3.75 30.52
N GLN A 244 2.70 -2.64 31.21
CA GLN A 244 1.35 -2.23 31.54
C GLN A 244 0.83 -1.38 30.39
N PRO A 245 -0.28 -1.75 29.72
CA PRO A 245 -0.87 -0.89 28.71
C PRO A 245 -1.44 0.40 29.33
N ASP A 246 -1.28 1.51 28.63
CA ASP A 246 -1.89 2.80 29.00
C ASP A 246 -3.34 2.85 28.50
N LEU A 247 -3.60 2.28 27.32
CA LEU A 247 -4.91 2.17 26.74
C LEU A 247 -5.17 0.76 26.22
N ILE A 248 -6.43 0.33 26.28
CA ILE A 248 -6.90 -0.92 25.70
C ILE A 248 -7.92 -0.61 24.61
N VAL A 249 -7.65 -1.06 23.37
CA VAL A 249 -8.60 -0.97 22.25
C VAL A 249 -9.31 -2.31 22.12
N CYS A 250 -10.60 -2.32 22.38
CA CYS A 250 -11.44 -3.50 22.36
C CYS A 250 -12.17 -3.62 21.02
N ARG A 251 -11.70 -4.50 20.14
CA ARG A 251 -12.48 -4.87 18.96
C ARG A 251 -13.69 -5.71 19.36
N SER A 252 -14.83 -5.43 18.75
CA SER A 252 -16.09 -6.14 19.00
C SER A 252 -17.01 -6.00 17.76
N GLU A 253 -17.90 -6.97 17.57
CA GLU A 253 -18.93 -6.89 16.52
C GLU A 253 -19.91 -5.75 16.81
N GLU A 254 -20.30 -5.60 18.07
CA GLU A 254 -21.21 -4.55 18.55
C GLU A 254 -20.53 -3.68 19.62
N PRO A 255 -20.98 -2.43 19.81
CA PRO A 255 -20.44 -1.54 20.83
C PRO A 255 -20.47 -2.16 22.22
N ILE A 256 -19.40 -2.00 22.99
CA ILE A 256 -19.33 -2.42 24.39
C ILE A 256 -19.87 -1.33 25.32
N GLY A 257 -20.83 -1.72 26.18
CA GLY A 257 -21.42 -0.76 27.12
C GLY A 257 -20.52 -0.45 28.33
N ASP A 258 -20.87 0.62 29.08
CA ASP A 258 -20.13 1.10 30.24
C ASP A 258 -19.88 0.06 31.33
N GLN A 259 -20.80 -0.86 31.52
CA GLN A 259 -20.62 -1.94 32.49
C GLN A 259 -19.45 -2.86 32.12
N LEU A 260 -19.31 -3.18 30.83
CA LEU A 260 -18.20 -3.99 30.36
C LEU A 260 -16.88 -3.19 30.37
N LYS A 261 -16.90 -1.90 30.02
CA LYS A 261 -15.74 -1.01 30.13
C LYS A 261 -15.25 -0.95 31.58
N ARG A 262 -16.14 -0.76 32.57
CA ARG A 262 -15.78 -0.78 34.00
C ARG A 262 -15.19 -2.14 34.43
N LYS A 263 -15.74 -3.26 33.94
CA LYS A 263 -15.23 -4.59 34.24
C LYS A 263 -13.83 -4.80 33.67
N ILE A 264 -13.59 -4.38 32.43
CA ILE A 264 -12.25 -4.46 31.79
C ILE A 264 -11.27 -3.57 32.55
N SER A 265 -11.63 -2.33 32.82
CA SER A 265 -10.87 -1.36 33.62
C SER A 265 -10.38 -1.97 34.93
N GLY A 266 -11.28 -2.48 35.77
CA GLY A 266 -10.94 -3.04 37.05
C GLY A 266 -10.12 -4.34 37.00
N GLN A 267 -10.25 -5.14 35.92
CA GLN A 267 -9.49 -6.38 35.78
C GLN A 267 -8.12 -6.18 35.12
N CYS A 268 -7.98 -5.14 34.33
CA CYS A 268 -6.77 -4.87 33.54
C CYS A 268 -5.92 -3.73 34.14
N ASP A 269 -6.38 -3.10 35.22
CA ASP A 269 -5.70 -1.99 35.89
C ASP A 269 -5.42 -0.81 34.93
N VAL A 270 -6.48 -0.37 34.22
CA VAL A 270 -6.48 0.75 33.27
C VAL A 270 -7.70 1.59 33.56
N ASP A 271 -7.58 2.92 33.54
CA ASP A 271 -8.73 3.81 33.73
C ASP A 271 -9.86 3.50 32.74
N GLN A 272 -11.12 3.62 33.19
CA GLN A 272 -12.29 3.32 32.33
C GLN A 272 -12.28 4.18 31.04
N LYS A 273 -11.85 5.44 31.11
CA LYS A 273 -11.72 6.34 29.94
C LYS A 273 -10.67 5.88 28.91
N ASN A 274 -9.77 4.99 29.32
CA ASN A 274 -8.71 4.41 28.48
C ASN A 274 -9.10 3.03 27.91
N VAL A 275 -10.35 2.57 28.18
CA VAL A 275 -10.92 1.40 27.52
C VAL A 275 -11.74 1.88 26.32
N ILE A 276 -11.12 1.81 25.16
CA ILE A 276 -11.63 2.33 23.89
C ILE A 276 -12.37 1.22 23.15
N ASN A 277 -13.56 1.49 22.68
CA ASN A 277 -14.32 0.58 21.85
C ASN A 277 -13.97 0.77 20.37
N ALA A 278 -13.66 -0.31 19.67
CA ALA A 278 -13.47 -0.35 18.23
C ALA A 278 -14.46 -1.37 17.64
N ALA A 279 -15.74 -0.99 17.58
CA ALA A 279 -16.77 -1.80 16.95
C ALA A 279 -16.52 -1.92 15.44
N ASP A 280 -17.03 -3.02 14.84
CA ASP A 280 -16.91 -3.26 13.41
C ASP A 280 -17.63 -2.14 12.62
N VAL A 281 -16.97 -1.66 11.58
CA VAL A 281 -17.45 -0.56 10.73
C VAL A 281 -17.74 -1.06 9.32
N LYS A 282 -18.67 -0.41 8.62
CA LYS A 282 -18.97 -0.70 7.22
C LYS A 282 -17.88 -0.19 6.28
N ASN A 283 -17.24 0.90 6.67
CA ASN A 283 -16.20 1.56 5.90
C ASN A 283 -15.03 1.91 6.82
N ILE A 284 -13.84 1.47 6.47
CA ILE A 284 -12.63 1.68 7.29
C ILE A 284 -12.30 3.16 7.52
N TYR A 285 -12.76 4.07 6.64
CA TYR A 285 -12.53 5.52 6.78
C TYR A 285 -13.42 6.18 7.85
N GLU A 286 -14.43 5.49 8.38
CA GLU A 286 -15.20 5.93 9.55
C GLU A 286 -14.43 5.72 10.86
N LEU A 287 -13.52 4.75 10.89
CA LEU A 287 -12.84 4.31 12.10
C LEU A 287 -12.10 5.44 12.87
N PRO A 288 -11.37 6.37 12.21
CA PRO A 288 -10.76 7.48 12.93
C PRO A 288 -11.76 8.33 13.71
N LEU A 289 -12.94 8.60 13.14
CA LEU A 289 -13.97 9.39 13.83
C LEU A 289 -14.54 8.64 15.04
N ILE A 290 -14.83 7.36 14.89
CA ILE A 290 -15.32 6.51 15.98
C ILE A 290 -14.29 6.41 17.10
N LEU A 291 -13.03 6.18 16.79
CA LEU A 291 -11.97 6.12 17.80
C LEU A 291 -11.72 7.47 18.48
N HIS A 292 -11.93 8.58 17.78
CA HIS A 292 -11.90 9.91 18.38
C HIS A 292 -13.07 10.11 19.36
N ASP A 293 -14.29 9.76 18.96
CA ASP A 293 -15.48 9.90 19.80
C ASP A 293 -15.37 9.00 21.06
N GLU A 294 -14.67 7.87 20.96
CA GLU A 294 -14.28 7.01 22.09
C GLU A 294 -13.13 7.58 22.94
N GLY A 295 -12.43 8.62 22.46
CA GLY A 295 -11.40 9.35 23.19
C GLY A 295 -9.96 8.88 22.93
N LEU A 296 -9.69 8.00 21.96
CA LEU A 296 -8.37 7.39 21.73
C LEU A 296 -7.24 8.42 21.66
N ASP A 297 -7.33 9.37 20.74
CA ASP A 297 -6.30 10.37 20.52
C ASP A 297 -6.19 11.38 21.67
N THR A 298 -7.30 11.70 22.30
CA THR A 298 -7.34 12.59 23.47
C THR A 298 -6.60 11.97 24.65
N GLN A 299 -6.85 10.69 24.95
CA GLN A 299 -6.17 9.99 26.04
C GLN A 299 -4.68 9.76 25.75
N ILE A 300 -4.31 9.46 24.50
CA ILE A 300 -2.90 9.35 24.10
C ILE A 300 -2.19 10.70 24.25
N CYS A 301 -2.81 11.80 23.84
CA CYS A 301 -2.25 13.13 24.04
C CYS A 301 -2.08 13.48 25.52
N GLU A 302 -3.03 13.07 26.39
CA GLU A 302 -2.92 13.23 27.84
C GLU A 302 -1.72 12.45 28.42
N VAL A 303 -1.56 11.16 28.04
CA VAL A 303 -0.43 10.32 28.47
C VAL A 303 0.90 10.89 28.03
N LEU A 304 0.99 11.37 26.79
CA LEU A 304 2.22 11.91 26.18
C LEU A 304 2.46 13.39 26.48
N LYS A 305 1.54 14.05 27.22
CA LYS A 305 1.58 15.48 27.53
C LYS A 305 1.67 16.36 26.26
N ILE A 306 0.89 16.00 25.25
CA ILE A 306 0.77 16.75 24.00
C ILE A 306 -0.44 17.68 24.10
N ASP A 307 -0.22 18.96 23.90
CA ASP A 307 -1.29 19.97 23.76
C ASP A 307 -1.32 20.44 22.30
N ALA A 308 -2.30 19.97 21.54
CA ALA A 308 -2.43 20.26 20.13
C ALA A 308 -3.91 20.32 19.71
N PRO A 309 -4.34 21.39 19.00
CA PRO A 309 -5.72 21.55 18.54
C PRO A 309 -6.07 20.49 17.51
N LEU A 310 -7.35 20.11 17.45
CA LEU A 310 -7.85 19.11 16.53
C LEU A 310 -8.78 19.73 15.48
N ASP A 311 -8.57 19.42 14.21
CA ASP A 311 -9.48 19.74 13.11
C ASP A 311 -9.90 18.46 12.34
N LEU A 312 -11.09 17.97 12.62
CA LEU A 312 -11.67 16.80 11.96
C LEU A 312 -12.38 17.12 10.64
N THR A 313 -12.51 18.40 10.29
CA THR A 313 -13.32 18.86 9.15
C THR A 313 -12.94 18.16 7.84
N PRO A 314 -11.66 18.06 7.43
CA PRO A 314 -11.29 17.42 6.17
C PRO A 314 -11.69 15.92 6.12
N TRP A 315 -11.51 15.22 7.25
CA TRP A 315 -11.82 13.78 7.30
C TRP A 315 -13.33 13.51 7.35
N ARG A 316 -14.11 14.34 8.06
CA ARG A 316 -15.57 14.26 8.03
C ARG A 316 -16.13 14.53 6.63
N GLN A 317 -15.54 15.45 5.87
CA GLN A 317 -15.90 15.68 4.47
C GLN A 317 -15.58 14.47 3.59
N LEU A 318 -14.46 13.77 3.82
CA LEU A 318 -14.14 12.54 3.13
C LEU A 318 -15.19 11.46 3.43
N VAL A 319 -15.49 11.20 4.70
CA VAL A 319 -16.49 10.18 5.11
C VAL A 319 -17.86 10.49 4.50
N ALA A 320 -18.31 11.74 4.56
CA ALA A 320 -19.58 12.15 3.95
C ALA A 320 -19.60 11.90 2.42
N ARG A 321 -18.48 12.14 1.72
CA ARG A 321 -18.34 11.83 0.28
C ARG A 321 -18.41 10.34 0.02
N VAL A 322 -17.77 9.52 0.86
CA VAL A 322 -17.83 8.06 0.77
C VAL A 322 -19.26 7.55 0.92
N GLU A 323 -19.99 8.06 1.92
CA GLU A 323 -21.41 7.70 2.16
C GLU A 323 -22.34 8.14 1.02
N ALA A 324 -22.06 9.29 0.41
CA ALA A 324 -22.82 9.79 -0.74
C ALA A 324 -22.52 9.05 -2.05
N SER A 325 -21.49 8.22 -2.11
CA SER A 325 -21.08 7.48 -3.31
C SER A 325 -22.01 6.26 -3.51
N THR A 326 -23.03 6.41 -4.36
CA THR A 326 -24.09 5.40 -4.53
C THR A 326 -24.26 4.89 -5.94
N ALA A 327 -23.82 5.63 -6.98
CA ALA A 327 -23.95 5.22 -8.37
C ALA A 327 -23.13 3.92 -8.63
N PRO A 328 -23.76 2.78 -8.94
CA PRO A 328 -23.05 1.53 -9.06
C PRO A 328 -22.18 1.52 -10.33
N VAL A 329 -20.98 0.97 -10.22
CA VAL A 329 -20.09 0.69 -11.35
C VAL A 329 -19.41 -0.66 -11.11
N ARG A 330 -19.46 -1.58 -12.09
CA ARG A 330 -18.97 -2.95 -11.99
C ARG A 330 -17.63 -3.11 -12.68
N ILE A 331 -16.58 -3.37 -11.89
CA ILE A 331 -15.22 -3.53 -12.38
C ILE A 331 -14.76 -4.98 -12.21
N GLY A 332 -14.42 -5.63 -13.32
CA GLY A 332 -13.81 -6.96 -13.32
C GLY A 332 -12.33 -6.88 -12.93
N LEU A 333 -11.94 -7.54 -11.85
CA LEU A 333 -10.56 -7.70 -11.46
C LEU A 333 -10.08 -9.10 -11.89
N ILE A 334 -9.25 -9.15 -12.96
CA ILE A 334 -8.82 -10.40 -13.57
C ILE A 334 -7.50 -10.84 -12.93
N GLY A 335 -7.58 -11.59 -11.85
CA GLY A 335 -6.44 -11.90 -10.99
C GLY A 335 -6.03 -13.37 -10.98
N LYS A 336 -4.81 -13.65 -10.48
CA LYS A 336 -4.30 -14.99 -10.19
C LYS A 336 -4.56 -15.43 -8.74
N TYR A 337 -4.80 -14.47 -7.83
CA TYR A 337 -4.86 -14.67 -6.38
C TYR A 337 -6.22 -14.22 -5.80
N VAL A 338 -7.28 -14.28 -6.60
CA VAL A 338 -8.61 -13.75 -6.23
C VAL A 338 -9.27 -14.46 -5.04
N GLN A 339 -8.77 -15.63 -4.67
CA GLN A 339 -9.23 -16.37 -3.48
C GLN A 339 -8.78 -15.68 -2.18
N LEU A 340 -7.69 -14.92 -2.19
CA LEU A 340 -7.24 -14.06 -1.10
C LEU A 340 -7.29 -12.60 -1.55
N GLN A 341 -8.32 -11.89 -1.13
CA GLN A 341 -8.55 -10.49 -1.55
C GLN A 341 -7.43 -9.55 -1.15
N ASP A 342 -6.76 -9.82 -0.03
CA ASP A 342 -5.61 -9.03 0.46
C ASP A 342 -4.41 -9.03 -0.49
N ALA A 343 -4.33 -10.00 -1.43
CA ALA A 343 -3.31 -10.00 -2.48
C ALA A 343 -3.45 -8.83 -3.48
N TYR A 344 -4.59 -8.15 -3.50
CA TYR A 344 -4.90 -7.00 -4.36
C TYR A 344 -5.44 -5.80 -3.57
N LEU A 345 -5.10 -5.71 -2.28
CA LEU A 345 -5.66 -4.70 -1.37
C LEU A 345 -5.49 -3.27 -1.91
N SER A 346 -4.29 -2.90 -2.35
CA SER A 346 -4.03 -1.55 -2.89
C SER A 346 -4.77 -1.28 -4.19
N VAL A 347 -4.97 -2.27 -5.06
CA VAL A 347 -5.80 -2.15 -6.28
C VAL A 347 -7.26 -1.89 -5.90
N VAL A 348 -7.80 -2.67 -4.96
CA VAL A 348 -9.17 -2.52 -4.45
C VAL A 348 -9.40 -1.14 -3.84
N GLU A 349 -8.48 -0.69 -2.97
CA GLU A 349 -8.58 0.63 -2.36
C GLU A 349 -8.46 1.75 -3.42
N SER A 350 -7.58 1.61 -4.41
CA SER A 350 -7.46 2.58 -5.51
C SER A 350 -8.74 2.71 -6.34
N LEU A 351 -9.40 1.60 -6.62
CA LEU A 351 -10.71 1.58 -7.29
C LEU A 351 -11.78 2.28 -6.45
N LYS A 352 -11.82 2.01 -5.12
CA LYS A 352 -12.74 2.69 -4.20
C LYS A 352 -12.47 4.18 -4.13
N HIS A 353 -11.20 4.61 -4.03
CA HIS A 353 -10.81 6.02 -4.00
C HIS A 353 -11.29 6.76 -5.27
N ALA A 354 -11.12 6.14 -6.44
CA ALA A 354 -11.63 6.65 -7.70
C ALA A 354 -13.17 6.72 -7.69
N GLY A 355 -13.83 5.71 -7.12
CA GLY A 355 -15.27 5.71 -6.91
C GLY A 355 -15.73 6.90 -6.05
N PHE A 356 -15.07 7.16 -4.92
CA PHE A 356 -15.37 8.31 -4.05
C PHE A 356 -15.25 9.66 -4.79
N HIS A 357 -14.26 9.76 -5.67
CA HIS A 357 -14.08 10.96 -6.50
C HIS A 357 -15.25 11.21 -7.44
N HIS A 358 -15.79 10.16 -8.05
CA HIS A 358 -16.89 10.24 -9.00
C HIS A 358 -18.28 10.08 -8.38
N GLY A 359 -18.40 9.94 -7.04
CA GLY A 359 -19.67 9.65 -6.36
C GLY A 359 -20.22 8.26 -6.71
N ALA A 360 -19.35 7.33 -7.07
CA ALA A 360 -19.70 5.98 -7.49
C ALA A 360 -19.38 4.93 -6.44
N LYS A 361 -20.26 3.93 -6.31
CA LYS A 361 -20.02 2.72 -5.52
C LYS A 361 -19.43 1.65 -6.44
N VAL A 362 -18.14 1.40 -6.30
CA VAL A 362 -17.45 0.39 -7.08
C VAL A 362 -17.79 -1.00 -6.58
N GLU A 363 -18.32 -1.83 -7.47
CA GLU A 363 -18.60 -3.25 -7.29
C GLU A 363 -17.49 -4.06 -7.96
N ILE A 364 -16.63 -4.71 -7.16
CA ILE A 364 -15.54 -5.51 -7.70
C ILE A 364 -16.03 -6.92 -8.00
N VAL A 365 -15.97 -7.29 -9.27
CA VAL A 365 -16.24 -8.64 -9.74
C VAL A 365 -14.93 -9.40 -9.82
N TRP A 366 -14.71 -10.27 -8.84
CA TRP A 366 -13.52 -11.10 -8.75
C TRP A 366 -13.54 -12.19 -9.80
N ILE A 367 -12.56 -12.20 -10.70
CA ILE A 367 -12.48 -13.17 -11.80
C ILE A 367 -11.12 -13.85 -11.75
N GLN A 368 -11.13 -15.16 -11.55
CA GLN A 368 -9.94 -15.98 -11.69
C GLN A 368 -9.52 -15.99 -13.17
N ALA A 369 -8.26 -15.70 -13.43
CA ALA A 369 -7.77 -15.54 -14.80
C ALA A 369 -8.00 -16.80 -15.66
N GLU A 370 -7.93 -17.99 -15.06
CA GLU A 370 -8.17 -19.28 -15.73
C GLU A 370 -9.63 -19.49 -16.14
N ASP A 371 -10.59 -18.76 -15.54
CA ASP A 371 -12.04 -18.92 -15.80
C ASP A 371 -12.54 -18.00 -16.92
N VAL A 372 -11.71 -17.11 -17.47
CA VAL A 372 -12.11 -16.06 -18.43
C VAL A 372 -12.78 -16.65 -19.67
N GLU A 373 -12.25 -17.74 -20.25
CA GLU A 373 -12.83 -18.39 -21.44
C GLU A 373 -14.28 -18.84 -21.19
N GLY A 374 -14.55 -19.45 -20.04
CA GLY A 374 -15.91 -19.85 -19.66
C GLY A 374 -16.85 -18.66 -19.50
N LEU A 375 -16.37 -17.55 -18.91
CA LEU A 375 -17.14 -16.33 -18.72
C LEU A 375 -17.43 -15.59 -20.03
N LEU A 376 -16.53 -15.68 -21.01
CA LEU A 376 -16.75 -15.17 -22.36
C LEU A 376 -17.81 -15.99 -23.09
N ALA A 377 -17.76 -17.32 -23.00
CA ALA A 377 -18.75 -18.21 -23.60
C ALA A 377 -20.20 -18.00 -23.03
N ASP A 378 -20.28 -17.57 -21.76
CA ASP A 378 -21.53 -17.27 -21.07
C ASP A 378 -21.97 -15.79 -21.17
N ASP A 379 -21.30 -14.97 -21.97
CA ASP A 379 -21.54 -13.52 -22.12
C ASP A 379 -21.45 -12.73 -20.79
N ARG A 380 -20.89 -13.32 -19.73
CA ARG A 380 -20.84 -12.69 -18.41
C ARG A 380 -19.88 -11.49 -18.36
N MET A 381 -18.86 -11.48 -19.20
CA MET A 381 -17.91 -10.37 -19.32
C MET A 381 -18.58 -9.09 -19.86
N THR A 382 -19.66 -9.22 -20.64
CA THR A 382 -20.39 -8.06 -21.20
C THR A 382 -21.10 -7.23 -20.14
N THR A 383 -21.31 -7.80 -18.94
CA THR A 383 -21.95 -7.12 -17.81
C THR A 383 -21.01 -6.19 -17.04
N LEU A 384 -19.72 -6.15 -17.40
CA LEU A 384 -18.71 -5.31 -16.77
C LEU A 384 -18.70 -3.92 -17.39
N ASP A 385 -18.59 -2.90 -16.56
CA ASP A 385 -18.42 -1.51 -17.00
C ASP A 385 -16.94 -1.19 -17.29
N GLY A 386 -16.02 -1.90 -16.63
CA GLY A 386 -14.57 -1.79 -16.84
C GLY A 386 -13.81 -3.01 -16.32
N ILE A 387 -12.54 -3.11 -16.68
CA ILE A 387 -11.65 -4.23 -16.32
C ILE A 387 -10.33 -3.70 -15.78
N VAL A 388 -9.80 -4.36 -14.73
CA VAL A 388 -8.42 -4.21 -14.27
C VAL A 388 -7.70 -5.54 -14.40
N ILE A 389 -6.52 -5.51 -15.03
CA ILE A 389 -5.60 -6.66 -15.12
C ILE A 389 -4.40 -6.36 -14.22
N PRO A 390 -4.39 -6.84 -12.97
CA PRO A 390 -3.34 -6.52 -12.00
C PRO A 390 -2.04 -7.26 -12.27
N GLY A 391 -1.00 -6.88 -11.53
CA GLY A 391 0.29 -7.54 -11.46
C GLY A 391 0.23 -9.02 -11.07
N GLY A 392 1.39 -9.66 -11.04
CA GLY A 392 1.57 -11.06 -10.67
C GLY A 392 2.83 -11.65 -11.30
N PHE A 393 3.21 -12.86 -10.89
CA PHE A 393 4.40 -13.58 -11.36
C PHE A 393 4.05 -14.99 -11.85
N GLY A 394 4.89 -15.53 -12.73
CA GLY A 394 4.80 -16.91 -13.23
C GLY A 394 3.71 -17.14 -14.28
N PRO A 395 3.70 -18.31 -14.93
CA PRO A 395 2.91 -18.57 -16.15
C PRO A 395 1.42 -18.83 -15.93
N ARG A 396 0.98 -19.10 -14.69
CA ARG A 396 -0.42 -19.44 -14.40
C ARG A 396 -1.36 -18.29 -14.77
N GLY A 397 -2.47 -18.57 -15.48
CA GLY A 397 -3.54 -17.61 -15.82
C GLY A 397 -3.15 -16.53 -16.84
N ILE A 398 -2.00 -16.65 -17.53
CA ILE A 398 -1.55 -15.66 -18.52
C ILE A 398 -2.50 -15.60 -19.71
N GLU A 399 -2.86 -16.75 -20.31
CA GLU A 399 -3.73 -16.78 -21.48
C GLU A 399 -5.11 -16.18 -21.18
N GLY A 400 -5.68 -16.46 -20.01
CA GLY A 400 -6.95 -15.83 -19.63
C GLY A 400 -6.86 -14.31 -19.47
N LYS A 401 -5.72 -13.78 -18.97
CA LYS A 401 -5.50 -12.32 -18.92
C LYS A 401 -5.36 -11.73 -20.34
N ILE A 402 -4.68 -12.44 -21.26
CA ILE A 402 -4.58 -12.04 -22.67
C ILE A 402 -5.98 -12.00 -23.31
N ARG A 403 -6.81 -13.04 -23.09
CA ARG A 403 -8.20 -13.07 -23.59
C ARG A 403 -9.07 -11.96 -23.00
N ALA A 404 -8.88 -11.61 -21.73
CA ALA A 404 -9.58 -10.49 -21.12
C ALA A 404 -9.17 -9.14 -21.73
N ALA A 405 -7.89 -8.98 -22.07
CA ALA A 405 -7.37 -7.77 -22.74
C ALA A 405 -7.91 -7.65 -24.17
N GLU A 406 -7.97 -8.75 -24.93
CA GLU A 406 -8.58 -8.84 -26.26
C GLU A 406 -10.06 -8.48 -26.20
N PHE A 407 -10.83 -9.11 -25.31
CA PHE A 407 -12.24 -8.78 -25.12
C PHE A 407 -12.44 -7.29 -24.83
N ALA A 408 -11.61 -6.71 -23.94
CA ALA A 408 -11.70 -5.29 -23.60
C ALA A 408 -11.43 -4.41 -24.82
N ARG A 409 -10.41 -4.73 -25.62
CA ARG A 409 -10.03 -3.97 -26.84
C ARG A 409 -11.14 -4.03 -27.90
N GLU A 410 -11.65 -5.23 -28.20
CA GLU A 410 -12.64 -5.42 -29.26
C GLU A 410 -14.03 -4.89 -28.91
N ASN A 411 -14.40 -4.95 -27.62
CA ASN A 411 -15.74 -4.53 -27.16
C ASN A 411 -15.73 -3.13 -26.53
N LEU A 412 -14.65 -2.37 -26.70
CA LEU A 412 -14.50 -1.01 -26.17
C LEU A 412 -14.80 -0.91 -24.67
N VAL A 413 -14.41 -1.94 -23.90
CA VAL A 413 -14.55 -1.96 -22.44
C VAL A 413 -13.35 -1.26 -21.83
N PRO A 414 -13.52 -0.19 -21.02
CA PRO A 414 -12.42 0.45 -20.33
C PRO A 414 -11.55 -0.56 -19.59
N CYS A 415 -10.23 -0.56 -19.85
CA CYS A 415 -9.28 -1.52 -19.32
C CYS A 415 -8.02 -0.83 -18.80
N LEU A 416 -7.58 -1.23 -17.58
CA LEU A 416 -6.33 -0.78 -16.99
C LEU A 416 -5.44 -1.98 -16.69
N GLY A 417 -4.24 -2.01 -17.31
CA GLY A 417 -3.20 -3.00 -17.04
C GLY A 417 -2.13 -2.48 -16.08
N LEU A 418 -1.77 -3.26 -15.05
CA LEU A 418 -0.78 -2.91 -14.05
C LEU A 418 0.36 -3.94 -14.05
N CYS A 419 1.60 -3.50 -14.23
CA CYS A 419 2.80 -4.32 -14.25
C CYS A 419 2.66 -5.52 -15.23
N LEU A 420 2.44 -6.74 -14.76
CA LEU A 420 2.11 -7.89 -15.61
C LEU A 420 0.90 -7.62 -16.52
N GLY A 421 -0.05 -6.80 -16.08
CA GLY A 421 -1.19 -6.39 -16.90
C GLY A 421 -0.76 -5.67 -18.17
N MET A 422 0.20 -4.75 -18.09
CA MET A 422 0.79 -4.12 -19.28
C MET A 422 1.47 -5.14 -20.19
N GLN A 423 2.20 -6.09 -19.61
CA GLN A 423 2.92 -7.12 -20.38
C GLN A 423 1.95 -8.01 -21.17
N VAL A 424 0.88 -8.50 -20.54
CA VAL A 424 -0.12 -9.33 -21.24
C VAL A 424 -0.92 -8.54 -22.28
N MET A 425 -1.21 -7.27 -22.04
CA MET A 425 -1.82 -6.39 -23.04
C MET A 425 -0.89 -6.16 -24.24
N THR A 426 0.41 -6.05 -24.02
CA THR A 426 1.41 -5.99 -25.10
C THR A 426 1.44 -7.29 -25.91
N VAL A 427 1.46 -8.45 -25.26
CA VAL A 427 1.42 -9.77 -25.91
C VAL A 427 0.13 -9.94 -26.71
N GLU A 428 -1.01 -9.54 -26.15
CA GLU A 428 -2.31 -9.56 -26.83
C GLU A 428 -2.26 -8.79 -28.14
N PHE A 429 -1.80 -7.53 -28.10
CA PHE A 429 -1.73 -6.67 -29.27
C PHE A 429 -0.77 -7.25 -30.32
N ALA A 430 0.36 -7.81 -29.90
CA ALA A 430 1.31 -8.46 -30.81
C ALA A 430 0.68 -9.65 -31.53
N ARG A 431 -0.05 -10.51 -30.83
CA ARG A 431 -0.68 -11.70 -31.41
C ARG A 431 -1.83 -11.38 -32.34
N HIS A 432 -2.76 -10.55 -31.88
CA HIS A 432 -4.06 -10.38 -32.54
C HIS A 432 -4.12 -9.16 -33.47
N VAL A 433 -3.25 -8.17 -33.31
CA VAL A 433 -3.22 -6.99 -34.20
C VAL A 433 -2.01 -7.04 -35.15
N LEU A 434 -0.81 -7.41 -34.64
CA LEU A 434 0.40 -7.45 -35.47
C LEU A 434 0.64 -8.82 -36.16
N GLY A 435 -0.17 -9.85 -35.87
CA GLY A 435 -0.08 -11.18 -36.45
C GLY A 435 1.17 -11.97 -36.04
N MET A 436 1.72 -11.68 -34.86
CA MET A 436 2.84 -12.41 -34.28
C MET A 436 2.30 -13.52 -33.35
N GLU A 437 1.76 -14.59 -33.91
CA GLU A 437 0.98 -15.62 -33.19
C GLU A 437 1.70 -16.23 -31.98
N ASP A 438 3.04 -16.33 -32.01
CA ASP A 438 3.87 -16.87 -30.94
C ASP A 438 4.45 -15.78 -29.99
N ALA A 439 4.04 -14.51 -30.14
CA ALA A 439 4.54 -13.44 -29.29
C ALA A 439 4.30 -13.73 -27.81
N ASN A 440 5.33 -13.56 -26.98
CA ASN A 440 5.28 -13.90 -25.57
C ASN A 440 6.29 -13.07 -24.75
N SER A 441 6.26 -13.30 -23.44
CA SER A 441 7.31 -12.89 -22.51
C SER A 441 8.34 -14.03 -22.39
N THR A 442 9.61 -13.69 -22.34
CA THR A 442 10.68 -14.66 -22.01
C THR A 442 10.60 -15.17 -20.56
N GLU A 443 9.73 -14.61 -19.72
CA GLU A 443 9.38 -15.19 -18.42
C GLU A 443 8.60 -16.51 -18.57
N PHE A 444 7.75 -16.61 -19.59
CA PHE A 444 6.81 -17.73 -19.74
C PHE A 444 7.24 -18.71 -20.83
N ASP A 445 7.87 -18.21 -21.90
CA ASP A 445 8.38 -18.99 -23.00
C ASP A 445 9.72 -18.46 -23.51
N LEU A 446 10.80 -19.13 -23.15
CA LEU A 446 12.15 -18.81 -23.61
C LEU A 446 12.38 -19.12 -25.10
N SER A 447 11.49 -19.88 -25.75
CA SER A 447 11.60 -20.30 -27.14
C SER A 447 10.84 -19.43 -28.13
N THR A 448 10.06 -18.44 -27.65
CA THR A 448 9.28 -17.53 -28.51
C THR A 448 10.18 -16.85 -29.56
N GLN A 449 9.70 -16.80 -30.80
CA GLN A 449 10.39 -16.06 -31.88
C GLN A 449 10.14 -14.54 -31.80
N HIS A 450 9.10 -14.13 -31.05
CA HIS A 450 8.74 -12.75 -30.87
C HIS A 450 8.70 -12.41 -29.36
N PRO A 451 9.87 -12.25 -28.69
CA PRO A 451 9.95 -11.86 -27.29
C PRO A 451 9.62 -10.37 -27.13
N VAL A 452 8.32 -10.04 -27.21
CA VAL A 452 7.83 -8.65 -27.10
C VAL A 452 7.95 -8.12 -25.67
N ILE A 453 8.03 -9.04 -24.69
CA ILE A 453 8.44 -8.78 -23.32
C ILE A 453 9.70 -9.60 -23.04
N ASP A 454 10.76 -8.94 -22.56
CA ASP A 454 12.04 -9.59 -22.29
C ASP A 454 12.63 -9.17 -20.94
N ILE A 455 13.56 -9.98 -20.46
CA ILE A 455 14.26 -9.69 -19.20
C ILE A 455 15.15 -8.47 -19.35
N MET A 456 15.13 -7.58 -18.37
CA MET A 456 16.04 -6.42 -18.31
C MET A 456 17.52 -6.88 -18.33
N ASN A 457 18.37 -6.15 -19.03
CA ASN A 457 19.78 -6.52 -19.20
C ASN A 457 20.55 -6.66 -17.87
N ASP A 458 20.23 -5.82 -16.89
CA ASP A 458 20.80 -5.84 -15.54
C ASP A 458 20.22 -6.94 -14.64
N GLN A 459 19.19 -7.65 -15.09
CA GLN A 459 18.54 -8.75 -14.37
C GLN A 459 18.96 -10.13 -14.85
N ARG A 460 19.73 -10.25 -15.95
CA ARG A 460 20.08 -11.53 -16.59
C ARG A 460 20.96 -12.44 -15.71
N ASP A 461 21.88 -11.84 -14.94
CA ASP A 461 22.86 -12.58 -14.12
C ASP A 461 22.49 -12.62 -12.63
N VAL A 462 21.26 -12.22 -12.28
CA VAL A 462 20.81 -12.18 -10.88
C VAL A 462 20.42 -13.56 -10.38
N THR A 463 21.16 -14.07 -9.39
CA THR A 463 20.91 -15.35 -8.71
C THR A 463 19.97 -15.23 -7.52
N ASP A 464 20.16 -14.19 -6.71
CA ASP A 464 19.30 -13.92 -5.55
C ASP A 464 17.98 -13.29 -5.99
N LYS A 465 16.85 -13.82 -5.50
CA LYS A 465 15.51 -13.38 -5.95
C LYS A 465 14.94 -12.24 -5.12
N GLY A 466 15.24 -12.16 -3.82
CA GLY A 466 14.74 -11.10 -2.93
C GLY A 466 15.49 -9.79 -3.12
N GLY A 467 14.76 -8.66 -3.16
CA GLY A 467 15.33 -7.31 -3.18
C GLY A 467 16.14 -6.91 -4.41
N THR A 468 16.06 -7.68 -5.52
CA THR A 468 16.93 -7.50 -6.70
C THR A 468 16.18 -7.14 -7.98
N MET A 469 14.86 -7.01 -7.95
CA MET A 469 14.07 -6.49 -9.06
C MET A 469 14.29 -4.97 -9.26
N ARG A 470 13.73 -4.40 -10.32
CA ARG A 470 13.56 -2.95 -10.42
C ARG A 470 12.50 -2.54 -9.39
N LEU A 471 12.95 -2.00 -8.25
CA LEU A 471 12.16 -1.74 -7.06
C LEU A 471 12.15 -0.26 -6.70
N GLY A 472 10.97 0.25 -6.31
CA GLY A 472 10.80 1.61 -5.82
C GLY A 472 10.41 2.61 -6.90
N ALA A 473 10.57 3.89 -6.58
CA ALA A 473 10.11 4.99 -7.43
C ALA A 473 11.08 5.29 -8.57
N TYR A 474 10.55 5.32 -9.80
CA TYR A 474 11.28 5.75 -10.99
C TYR A 474 10.49 6.81 -11.76
N TYR A 475 11.22 7.70 -12.41
CA TYR A 475 10.63 8.75 -13.21
C TYR A 475 10.24 8.25 -14.60
N ALA A 476 9.09 8.74 -15.10
CA ALA A 476 8.65 8.58 -16.46
C ALA A 476 8.34 9.95 -17.08
N VAL A 477 8.75 10.12 -18.33
CA VAL A 477 8.42 11.30 -19.16
C VAL A 477 7.18 10.95 -19.97
N LEU A 478 6.11 11.74 -19.81
CA LEU A 478 4.82 11.50 -20.46
C LEU A 478 4.72 12.25 -21.80
N THR A 479 4.06 11.62 -22.76
CA THR A 479 3.78 12.22 -24.08
C THR A 479 2.57 13.14 -23.98
N PRO A 480 2.69 14.44 -24.32
CA PRO A 480 1.56 15.36 -24.28
C PRO A 480 0.44 14.95 -25.24
N GLY A 481 -0.82 15.18 -24.84
CA GLY A 481 -2.01 14.89 -25.66
C GLY A 481 -2.46 13.43 -25.63
N THR A 482 -1.72 12.54 -24.98
CA THR A 482 -2.15 11.15 -24.71
C THR A 482 -3.13 11.09 -23.53
N LYS A 483 -3.88 9.98 -23.40
CA LYS A 483 -4.78 9.76 -22.24
C LYS A 483 -4.00 9.80 -20.94
N VAL A 484 -2.84 9.12 -20.89
CA VAL A 484 -1.95 9.11 -19.72
C VAL A 484 -1.46 10.53 -19.42
N GLY A 485 -0.93 11.26 -20.43
CA GLY A 485 -0.46 12.63 -20.25
C GLY A 485 -1.54 13.58 -19.73
N ASN A 486 -2.78 13.43 -20.23
CA ASN A 486 -3.93 14.22 -19.80
C ASN A 486 -4.39 13.84 -18.38
N ALA A 487 -4.36 12.55 -18.02
CA ALA A 487 -4.75 12.06 -16.71
C ALA A 487 -3.86 12.62 -15.58
N TYR A 488 -2.56 12.60 -15.77
CA TYR A 488 -1.61 13.13 -14.79
C TYR A 488 -1.49 14.66 -14.83
N ALA A 489 -1.67 15.27 -15.99
CA ALA A 489 -1.49 16.70 -16.22
C ALA A 489 -0.10 17.25 -15.83
N GLU A 490 0.91 16.37 -15.81
CA GLU A 490 2.31 16.65 -15.52
C GLU A 490 3.21 16.01 -16.59
N PRO A 491 4.30 16.68 -17.01
CA PRO A 491 5.17 16.12 -18.06
C PRO A 491 6.09 15.00 -17.56
N VAL A 492 6.36 14.95 -16.26
CA VAL A 492 7.23 13.95 -15.64
C VAL A 492 6.56 13.48 -14.35
N VAL A 493 6.42 12.18 -14.23
CA VAL A 493 5.80 11.53 -13.05
C VAL A 493 6.76 10.52 -12.42
N SER A 494 6.50 10.16 -11.19
CA SER A 494 7.30 9.15 -10.47
C SER A 494 6.36 8.07 -9.97
N GLU A 495 6.60 6.82 -10.37
CA GLU A 495 5.80 5.67 -9.98
C GLU A 495 6.65 4.55 -9.38
N ARG A 496 6.04 3.70 -8.54
CA ARG A 496 6.71 2.57 -7.90
C ARG A 496 6.70 1.35 -8.81
N HIS A 497 7.82 0.65 -8.88
CA HIS A 497 8.03 -0.53 -9.71
C HIS A 497 8.36 -1.76 -8.86
N ARG A 498 8.01 -2.94 -9.41
CA ARG A 498 8.35 -4.26 -8.87
C ARG A 498 8.33 -5.29 -9.98
N HIS A 499 9.37 -5.33 -10.84
CA HIS A 499 9.43 -6.24 -11.99
C HIS A 499 10.86 -6.53 -12.45
N ARG A 500 11.04 -7.61 -13.26
CA ARG A 500 12.29 -8.01 -13.93
C ARG A 500 12.18 -7.96 -15.45
N TYR A 501 10.97 -8.09 -15.96
CA TYR A 501 10.66 -8.13 -17.39
C TYR A 501 9.99 -6.83 -17.80
N GLU A 502 10.20 -6.45 -19.05
CA GLU A 502 9.69 -5.19 -19.60
C GLU A 502 9.44 -5.26 -21.10
N PHE A 503 8.78 -4.26 -21.64
CA PHE A 503 8.55 -4.11 -23.07
C PHE A 503 9.88 -4.10 -23.82
N ASN A 504 10.02 -4.99 -24.84
CA ASN A 504 11.20 -5.05 -25.68
C ASN A 504 11.17 -3.92 -26.73
N SER A 505 11.96 -2.90 -26.50
CA SER A 505 11.99 -1.69 -27.34
C SER A 505 12.37 -1.92 -28.80
N THR A 506 12.90 -3.11 -29.17
CA THR A 506 13.17 -3.45 -30.58
C THR A 506 11.89 -3.57 -31.40
N TYR A 507 10.76 -3.83 -30.78
CA TYR A 507 9.45 -3.93 -31.44
C TYR A 507 8.69 -2.58 -31.48
N ARG A 508 9.17 -1.57 -30.79
CA ARG A 508 8.44 -0.32 -30.55
C ARG A 508 7.87 0.31 -31.83
N SER A 509 8.68 0.52 -32.85
CA SER A 509 8.24 1.15 -34.10
C SER A 509 7.10 0.37 -34.76
N ARG A 510 7.17 -0.97 -34.74
CA ARG A 510 6.12 -1.82 -35.33
C ARG A 510 4.79 -1.71 -34.59
N PHE A 511 4.84 -1.56 -33.25
CA PHE A 511 3.65 -1.32 -32.43
C PHE A 511 3.05 0.05 -32.69
N GLU A 512 3.89 1.10 -32.73
CA GLU A 512 3.46 2.48 -32.97
C GLU A 512 2.83 2.67 -34.35
N GLU A 513 3.33 2.01 -35.39
CA GLU A 513 2.76 2.01 -36.75
C GLU A 513 1.33 1.41 -36.80
N ALA A 514 0.97 0.54 -35.86
CA ALA A 514 -0.35 -0.07 -35.75
C ALA A 514 -1.31 0.64 -34.78
N GLY A 515 -0.94 1.84 -34.28
CA GLY A 515 -1.79 2.64 -33.41
C GLY A 515 -1.63 2.37 -31.91
N PHE A 516 -0.64 1.59 -31.51
CA PHE A 516 -0.24 1.40 -30.11
C PHE A 516 0.67 2.56 -29.70
N ILE A 517 0.30 3.31 -28.69
CA ILE A 517 1.04 4.49 -28.27
C ILE A 517 1.88 4.18 -27.04
N CYS A 518 3.20 4.39 -27.11
CA CYS A 518 4.07 4.44 -25.95
C CYS A 518 3.92 5.83 -25.30
N SER A 519 2.93 5.99 -24.45
CA SER A 519 2.52 7.27 -23.87
C SER A 519 3.41 7.78 -22.74
N GLY A 520 4.33 6.96 -22.24
CA GLY A 520 5.36 7.35 -21.28
C GLY A 520 6.59 6.46 -21.35
N THR A 521 7.76 7.08 -21.16
CA THR A 521 9.05 6.38 -21.23
C THR A 521 9.95 6.80 -20.06
N SER A 522 10.96 5.97 -19.74
CA SER A 522 12.06 6.39 -18.87
C SER A 522 12.74 7.66 -19.41
N PRO A 523 13.39 8.49 -18.55
CA PRO A 523 14.03 9.73 -19.00
C PRO A 523 15.07 9.55 -20.12
N ASP A 524 15.74 8.40 -20.16
CA ASP A 524 16.70 8.01 -21.22
C ASP A 524 16.01 7.38 -22.44
N LYS A 525 14.68 7.28 -22.43
CA LYS A 525 13.82 6.74 -23.51
C LYS A 525 14.03 5.26 -23.83
N ARG A 526 14.75 4.51 -22.99
CA ARG A 526 15.02 3.09 -23.24
C ARG A 526 13.86 2.18 -22.85
N LEU A 527 13.14 2.54 -21.76
CA LEU A 527 12.06 1.74 -21.21
C LEU A 527 10.72 2.36 -21.53
N VAL A 528 9.75 1.53 -21.86
CA VAL A 528 8.34 1.94 -22.04
C VAL A 528 7.61 1.73 -20.73
N GLU A 529 7.16 2.83 -20.13
CA GLU A 529 6.51 2.85 -18.80
C GLU A 529 4.98 2.85 -18.88
N PHE A 530 4.44 3.43 -19.96
CA PHE A 530 2.99 3.52 -20.18
C PHE A 530 2.67 3.25 -21.66
N ILE A 531 1.55 2.55 -21.86
CA ILE A 531 0.97 2.27 -23.18
C ILE A 531 -0.50 2.60 -23.22
N GLU A 532 -1.01 2.95 -24.41
CA GLU A 532 -2.43 3.18 -24.64
C GLU A 532 -2.82 2.97 -26.11
N LEU A 533 -4.12 2.77 -26.37
CA LEU A 533 -4.70 2.82 -27.71
C LEU A 533 -5.43 4.14 -27.93
N GLN A 534 -5.15 4.81 -29.04
CA GLN A 534 -5.69 6.13 -29.36
C GLN A 534 -7.22 6.11 -29.49
N ASP A 535 -7.75 5.16 -30.26
CA ASP A 535 -9.16 5.12 -30.65
C ASP A 535 -10.04 4.33 -29.66
N HIS A 536 -9.47 3.85 -28.56
CA HIS A 536 -10.20 3.15 -27.50
C HIS A 536 -10.61 4.13 -26.40
N PRO A 537 -11.83 4.04 -25.81
CA PRO A 537 -12.25 4.91 -24.70
C PRO A 537 -11.23 5.00 -23.57
N PHE A 538 -10.76 3.85 -23.07
CA PHE A 538 -9.71 3.74 -22.07
C PHE A 538 -9.10 2.33 -22.12
N TRP A 539 -8.07 2.12 -22.91
CA TRP A 539 -7.24 0.90 -22.92
C TRP A 539 -5.82 1.36 -22.65
N VAL A 540 -5.49 1.39 -21.35
CA VAL A 540 -4.27 2.01 -20.82
C VAL A 540 -3.56 1.02 -19.93
N ALA A 541 -2.24 0.99 -19.99
CA ALA A 541 -1.47 0.18 -19.04
C ALA A 541 -0.15 0.84 -18.65
N THR A 542 0.37 0.42 -17.49
CA THR A 542 1.66 0.86 -16.97
C THR A 542 2.48 -0.31 -16.45
N GLN A 543 3.81 -0.21 -16.61
CA GLN A 543 4.74 -1.18 -16.02
C GLN A 543 4.87 -1.00 -14.51
N ALA A 544 4.48 0.15 -14.01
CA ALA A 544 4.50 0.50 -12.60
C ALA A 544 3.31 -0.07 -11.81
N HIS A 545 3.31 0.20 -10.51
CA HIS A 545 2.28 -0.11 -9.52
C HIS A 545 1.66 1.18 -8.96
N PRO A 546 0.81 1.89 -9.73
CA PRO A 546 0.21 3.16 -9.31
C PRO A 546 -0.74 3.00 -8.11
N GLU A 547 -1.23 1.78 -7.86
CA GLU A 547 -2.07 1.45 -6.72
C GLU A 547 -1.43 1.80 -5.37
N PHE A 548 -0.10 1.77 -5.27
CA PHE A 548 0.61 2.10 -4.03
C PHE A 548 0.59 3.60 -3.69
N LYS A 549 0.29 4.46 -4.67
CA LYS A 549 0.27 5.92 -4.48
C LYS A 549 -1.13 6.53 -4.36
N SER A 550 -2.18 5.74 -4.50
CA SER A 550 -3.56 6.23 -4.36
C SER A 550 -3.90 6.59 -2.91
N ARG A 551 -4.63 7.67 -2.72
CA ARG A 551 -5.10 8.16 -1.42
C ARG A 551 -6.62 8.36 -1.44
N PRO A 552 -7.34 8.24 -0.32
CA PRO A 552 -8.80 8.32 -0.30
C PRO A 552 -9.34 9.69 -0.70
N ASP A 553 -8.60 10.75 -0.46
CA ASP A 553 -8.93 12.14 -0.84
C ASP A 553 -8.30 12.58 -2.17
N ARG A 554 -7.31 11.84 -2.65
CA ARG A 554 -6.56 12.10 -3.87
C ARG A 554 -6.31 10.79 -4.63
N PRO A 555 -7.35 10.26 -5.34
CA PRO A 555 -7.22 9.01 -6.08
C PRO A 555 -6.17 9.12 -7.17
N HIS A 556 -5.46 8.02 -7.39
CA HIS A 556 -4.46 7.97 -8.45
C HIS A 556 -5.09 8.23 -9.83
N PRO A 557 -4.46 9.07 -10.70
CA PRO A 557 -5.04 9.50 -11.98
C PRO A 557 -5.55 8.37 -12.86
N LEU A 558 -4.78 7.28 -13.04
CA LEU A 558 -5.19 6.17 -13.92
C LEU A 558 -6.45 5.45 -13.42
N PHE A 559 -6.60 5.27 -12.13
CA PHE A 559 -7.81 4.68 -11.55
C PHE A 559 -9.00 5.63 -11.65
N ARG A 560 -8.76 6.94 -11.44
CA ARG A 560 -9.78 7.98 -11.60
C ARG A 560 -10.36 7.96 -13.02
N GLU A 561 -9.50 7.97 -14.04
CA GLU A 561 -9.94 7.98 -15.43
C GLU A 561 -10.59 6.65 -15.85
N LEU A 562 -10.11 5.51 -15.35
CA LEU A 562 -10.77 4.21 -15.56
C LEU A 562 -12.22 4.23 -15.08
N ILE A 563 -12.46 4.68 -13.83
CA ILE A 563 -13.82 4.75 -13.27
C ILE A 563 -14.68 5.76 -14.03
N GLY A 564 -14.12 6.90 -14.44
CA GLY A 564 -14.81 7.89 -15.29
C GLY A 564 -15.26 7.29 -16.63
N ALA A 565 -14.36 6.55 -17.31
CA ALA A 565 -14.68 5.86 -18.56
C ALA A 565 -15.71 4.72 -18.38
N ALA A 566 -15.60 3.97 -17.28
CA ALA A 566 -16.57 2.91 -16.96
C ALA A 566 -17.99 3.45 -16.71
N LEU A 567 -18.11 4.57 -16.01
CA LEU A 567 -19.39 5.26 -15.81
C LEU A 567 -19.98 5.78 -17.14
N ALA A 568 -19.13 6.34 -18.02
CA ALA A 568 -19.58 6.79 -19.34
C ALA A 568 -20.10 5.61 -20.18
N ARG A 569 -19.39 4.46 -20.19
CA ARG A 569 -19.82 3.24 -20.88
C ARG A 569 -21.19 2.77 -20.33
N ARG A 570 -21.34 2.70 -19.01
CA ARG A 570 -22.59 2.30 -18.37
C ARG A 570 -23.77 3.17 -18.79
N ALA A 571 -23.59 4.50 -18.79
CA ALA A 571 -24.63 5.45 -19.21
C ALA A 571 -25.07 5.23 -20.67
N LEU A 572 -24.12 4.91 -21.58
CA LEU A 572 -24.42 4.55 -22.97
C LEU A 572 -25.23 3.26 -23.07
N THR A 573 -24.84 2.20 -22.35
CA THR A 573 -25.52 0.91 -22.33
C THR A 573 -26.96 1.05 -21.81
N GLU A 574 -27.17 1.77 -20.72
CA GLU A 574 -28.50 2.03 -20.16
C GLU A 574 -29.41 2.85 -21.11
N SER A 575 -28.83 3.82 -21.83
CA SER A 575 -29.58 4.62 -22.79
C SER A 575 -30.05 3.79 -23.99
N THR A 576 -29.18 2.89 -24.46
CA THR A 576 -29.48 1.97 -25.58
C THR A 576 -30.59 0.96 -25.20
N SER A 577 -30.50 0.37 -24.01
CA SER A 577 -31.52 -0.56 -23.48
C SER A 577 -32.90 0.11 -23.36
N ARG A 578 -32.95 1.31 -22.78
CA ARG A 578 -34.22 2.09 -22.67
C ARG A 578 -34.81 2.46 -24.01
N SER A 579 -33.99 2.70 -25.03
CA SER A 579 -34.44 3.00 -26.38
C SER A 579 -35.02 1.76 -27.06
N ALA A 580 -34.39 0.59 -26.88
CA ALA A 580 -34.86 -0.69 -27.38
C ALA A 580 -36.20 -1.08 -26.73
N ASP A 581 -36.35 -0.93 -25.41
CA ASP A 581 -37.59 -1.22 -24.69
C ASP A 581 -38.75 -0.30 -25.15
N ARG A 582 -38.46 0.96 -25.44
CA ARG A 582 -39.46 1.90 -25.99
C ARG A 582 -39.90 1.50 -27.40
N ALA A 583 -38.95 1.08 -28.24
CA ALA A 583 -39.25 0.62 -29.60
C ALA A 583 -40.11 -0.66 -29.56
N ALA A 584 -39.72 -1.65 -28.75
CA ALA A 584 -40.50 -2.90 -28.57
C ALA A 584 -41.92 -2.65 -28.01
N SER A 585 -42.08 -1.67 -27.11
CA SER A 585 -43.38 -1.30 -26.55
C SER A 585 -44.24 -0.49 -27.52
N ALA A 586 -43.65 0.18 -28.52
CA ALA A 586 -44.39 0.86 -29.60
C ALA A 586 -44.91 -0.14 -30.64
N ASP A 587 -44.06 -1.13 -31.00
CA ASP A 587 -44.46 -2.20 -31.95
C ASP A 587 -45.53 -3.14 -31.36
N ALA A 588 -45.55 -3.36 -30.05
CA ALA A 588 -46.57 -4.17 -29.38
C ALA A 588 -47.96 -3.47 -29.27
N LYS A 589 -48.03 -2.17 -29.57
CA LYS A 589 -49.26 -1.36 -29.56
C LYS A 589 -49.81 -1.03 -30.95
N SER A 590 -49.09 -1.37 -32.01
CA SER A 590 -49.51 -1.30 -33.40
C SER A 590 -50.06 -2.67 -33.87
#